data_75cbf58334a8d9424e3fd0d7c0bd0ffe
#
_entry.id   75cbf58334a8d9424e3fd0d7c0bd0ffe
#
_cell.length_a   1.000
_cell.length_b   1.000
_cell.length_c   1.000
_cell.angle_alpha   90.00
_cell.angle_beta   90.00
_cell.angle_gamma   90.00
#
_symmetry.space_group_name_H-M   'P 1'
#
loop_
_entity.id
_entity.type
_entity.pdbx_description
1 polymer ?
#
loop_
_entity_poly.entity_id
_entity_poly.type
_entity_poly.pdbx_seq_one_letter_code
_entity_poly.pdbx_strand_id
1 'polypeptide(L)'
;MKYSLAICGGGIRGIIPCSILASLEKQTGKLTKDIFDYVSGTSTGALLAAAIAAGIPAMDLLSVYVNQSKNIFSPSGLFGFTKQITQGYKFDSKNLQQALIKTFGTRCNWSCNCSSIGILINATAINGHNWFFVKDNIRNSQTTGNVNLIDAAVASASAPTYFNCWTVPRVYKGQSISFFDGGIGCLSNPSYQMAIEMFEYDNYIPSETKMITLGTGYYPSGNTAPSGLINTINWTVDTLIDSSEDWVDSAVNRQWPGLQQKFNWMLPCEIDLADIDTISELESLGTSAASNMHWDSILKDK
;
A
#
# COMPACT_ATOMS: atom_id res chain seq x y z
N MET A 1 -8.16 20.76 -12.48
CA MET A 1 -7.60 19.42 -12.64
C MET A 1 -7.68 18.68 -11.32
N LYS A 2 -8.08 17.41 -11.31
CA LYS A 2 -8.05 16.53 -10.15
C LYS A 2 -6.79 15.68 -10.16
N TYR A 3 -6.25 15.40 -8.99
CA TYR A 3 -5.05 14.56 -8.87
C TYR A 3 -5.33 13.36 -7.97
N SER A 4 -4.94 12.18 -8.42
CA SER A 4 -5.04 10.94 -7.65
C SER A 4 -3.67 10.30 -7.48
N LEU A 5 -3.52 9.53 -6.40
CA LEU A 5 -2.26 8.89 -6.02
C LEU A 5 -2.49 7.40 -5.79
N ALA A 6 -1.85 6.55 -6.57
CA ALA A 6 -1.77 5.11 -6.36
C ALA A 6 -0.40 4.74 -5.79
N ILE A 7 -0.36 3.87 -4.77
CA ILE A 7 0.88 3.44 -4.12
C ILE A 7 0.93 1.92 -4.13
N CYS A 8 1.96 1.38 -4.81
CA CYS A 8 2.13 -0.06 -4.97
C CYS A 8 2.53 -0.77 -3.67
N GLY A 9 2.30 -2.08 -3.64
CA GLY A 9 2.80 -2.98 -2.61
C GLY A 9 4.31 -3.21 -2.71
N GLY A 10 4.93 -3.79 -1.67
CA GLY A 10 6.37 -4.12 -1.70
C GLY A 10 7.04 -4.19 -0.32
N GLY A 11 6.28 -4.42 0.76
CA GLY A 11 6.82 -4.62 2.10
C GLY A 11 7.66 -3.45 2.60
N ILE A 12 8.88 -3.72 3.11
CA ILE A 12 9.80 -2.71 3.64
C ILE A 12 10.18 -1.65 2.60
N ARG A 13 10.12 -1.99 1.29
CA ARG A 13 10.41 -1.08 0.19
C ARG A 13 9.45 0.12 0.11
N GLY A 14 8.33 0.08 0.86
CA GLY A 14 7.43 1.22 1.07
C GLY A 14 8.08 2.47 1.67
N ILE A 15 9.31 2.34 2.20
CA ILE A 15 10.16 3.48 2.59
C ILE A 15 10.40 4.43 1.42
N ILE A 16 10.56 3.92 0.19
CA ILE A 16 10.82 4.74 -1.00
C ILE A 16 9.67 5.72 -1.25
N PRO A 17 8.42 5.28 -1.53
CA PRO A 17 7.31 6.21 -1.71
C PRO A 17 7.03 7.05 -0.47
N CYS A 18 7.25 6.53 0.74
CA CYS A 18 7.08 7.30 1.97
C CYS A 18 8.07 8.49 2.06
N SER A 19 9.34 8.28 1.74
CA SER A 19 10.36 9.33 1.69
C SER A 19 10.05 10.38 0.63
N ILE A 20 9.54 9.96 -0.53
CA ILE A 20 9.11 10.85 -1.61
C ILE A 20 7.96 11.75 -1.13
N LEU A 21 6.95 11.17 -0.49
CA LEU A 21 5.80 11.93 0.03
C LEU A 21 6.20 12.87 1.17
N ALA A 22 7.10 12.43 2.06
CA ALA A 22 7.65 13.29 3.11
C ALA A 22 8.40 14.51 2.52
N SER A 23 9.14 14.29 1.43
CA SER A 23 9.81 15.37 0.70
C SER A 23 8.80 16.31 0.01
N LEU A 24 7.74 15.77 -0.62
CA LEU A 24 6.66 16.55 -1.20
C LEU A 24 5.99 17.46 -0.16
N GLU A 25 5.63 16.90 1.00
CA GLU A 25 5.02 17.66 2.10
C GLU A 25 5.95 18.77 2.60
N LYS A 26 7.25 18.47 2.73
CA LYS A 26 8.26 19.47 3.11
C LYS A 26 8.41 20.60 2.08
N GLN A 27 8.42 20.27 0.79
CA GLN A 27 8.58 21.24 -0.29
C GLN A 27 7.34 22.16 -0.44
N THR A 28 6.15 21.60 -0.29
CA THR A 28 4.88 22.32 -0.51
C THR A 28 4.32 22.97 0.75
N GLY A 29 4.75 22.53 1.93
CA GLY A 29 4.14 22.92 3.21
C GLY A 29 2.71 22.41 3.40
N LYS A 30 2.25 21.47 2.54
CA LYS A 30 0.90 20.88 2.57
C LYS A 30 0.99 19.40 2.88
N LEU A 31 0.00 18.85 3.59
CA LEU A 31 -0.13 17.39 3.72
C LEU A 31 -0.51 16.77 2.38
N THR A 32 -0.10 15.53 2.16
CA THR A 32 -0.41 14.78 0.93
C THR A 32 -1.91 14.76 0.63
N LYS A 33 -2.79 14.63 1.65
CA LYS A 33 -4.25 14.71 1.49
C LYS A 33 -4.77 16.07 0.99
N ASP A 34 -4.00 17.12 1.15
CA ASP A 34 -4.38 18.47 0.68
C ASP A 34 -3.91 18.71 -0.76
N ILE A 35 -3.07 17.79 -1.28
CA ILE A 35 -2.54 17.81 -2.64
C ILE A 35 -3.35 16.86 -3.54
N PHE A 36 -3.70 15.68 -3.08
CA PHE A 36 -4.42 14.67 -3.86
C PHE A 36 -5.89 14.60 -3.48
N ASP A 37 -6.75 14.40 -4.47
CA ASP A 37 -8.21 14.31 -4.30
C ASP A 37 -8.65 12.86 -4.03
N TYR A 38 -7.84 11.88 -4.44
CA TYR A 38 -8.05 10.45 -4.24
C TYR A 38 -6.73 9.73 -3.96
N VAL A 39 -6.74 8.75 -3.07
CA VAL A 39 -5.57 7.91 -2.78
C VAL A 39 -5.94 6.43 -2.80
N SER A 40 -5.06 5.59 -3.33
CA SER A 40 -5.19 4.14 -3.20
C SER A 40 -3.85 3.49 -2.85
N GLY A 41 -3.93 2.33 -2.22
CA GLY A 41 -2.73 1.59 -1.85
C GLY A 41 -2.99 0.11 -1.62
N THR A 42 -1.95 -0.68 -1.88
CA THR A 42 -1.90 -2.12 -1.60
C THR A 42 -0.75 -2.42 -0.65
N SER A 43 -0.95 -3.34 0.30
CA SER A 43 0.12 -3.79 1.20
C SER A 43 0.77 -2.61 1.94
N THR A 44 2.07 -2.42 1.83
CA THR A 44 2.76 -1.24 2.37
C THR A 44 2.17 0.07 1.82
N GLY A 45 1.74 0.10 0.55
CA GLY A 45 1.03 1.24 -0.03
C GLY A 45 -0.31 1.54 0.65
N ALA A 46 -0.99 0.51 1.19
CA ALA A 46 -2.22 0.68 1.97
C ALA A 46 -1.96 1.37 3.31
N LEU A 47 -0.80 1.11 3.94
CA LEU A 47 -0.39 1.82 5.16
C LEU A 47 -0.25 3.31 4.89
N LEU A 48 0.40 3.67 3.75
CA LEU A 48 0.54 5.06 3.32
C LEU A 48 -0.83 5.67 2.96
N ALA A 49 -1.64 4.97 2.17
CA ALA A 49 -2.96 5.46 1.77
C ALA A 49 -3.86 5.74 2.99
N ALA A 50 -3.91 4.83 3.97
CA ALA A 50 -4.66 5.01 5.20
C ALA A 50 -4.14 6.21 6.03
N ALA A 51 -2.82 6.37 6.15
CA ALA A 51 -2.21 7.50 6.84
C ALA A 51 -2.53 8.83 6.15
N ILE A 52 -2.40 8.89 4.82
CA ILE A 52 -2.77 10.07 4.02
C ILE A 52 -4.25 10.41 4.23
N ALA A 53 -5.16 9.43 4.11
CA ALA A 53 -6.59 9.62 4.29
C ALA A 53 -6.94 10.11 5.70
N ALA A 54 -6.20 9.67 6.72
CA ALA A 54 -6.32 10.14 8.08
C ALA A 54 -5.62 11.51 8.32
N GLY A 55 -4.89 12.05 7.34
CA GLY A 55 -4.14 13.29 7.49
C GLY A 55 -2.94 13.17 8.44
N ILE A 56 -2.30 12.01 8.47
CA ILE A 56 -1.04 11.77 9.17
C ILE A 56 0.10 12.21 8.25
N PRO A 57 1.04 13.03 8.72
CA PRO A 57 2.20 13.42 7.92
C PRO A 57 3.00 12.21 7.43
N ALA A 58 3.49 12.26 6.20
CA ALA A 58 4.30 11.16 5.65
C ALA A 58 5.58 10.91 6.48
N MET A 59 6.16 11.95 7.08
CA MET A 59 7.33 11.83 7.97
C MET A 59 7.02 10.97 9.22
N ASP A 60 5.80 11.06 9.78
CA ASP A 60 5.42 10.26 10.94
C ASP A 60 5.35 8.77 10.57
N LEU A 61 4.83 8.46 9.37
CA LEU A 61 4.81 7.09 8.88
C LEU A 61 6.21 6.59 8.49
N LEU A 62 7.08 7.44 7.92
CA LEU A 62 8.47 7.10 7.67
C LEU A 62 9.18 6.73 8.98
N SER A 63 8.89 7.45 10.07
CA SER A 63 9.38 7.11 11.40
C SER A 63 8.92 5.72 11.90
N VAL A 64 7.75 5.23 11.48
CA VAL A 64 7.31 3.85 11.77
C VAL A 64 8.23 2.85 11.08
N TYR A 65 8.52 3.04 9.79
CA TYR A 65 9.42 2.16 9.05
C TYR A 65 10.82 2.15 9.69
N VAL A 66 11.37 3.31 10.00
CA VAL A 66 12.75 3.41 10.53
C VAL A 66 12.86 2.92 11.98
N ASN A 67 11.91 3.31 12.84
CA ASN A 67 12.05 3.09 14.29
C ASN A 67 11.24 1.88 14.81
N GLN A 68 10.20 1.44 14.11
CA GLN A 68 9.31 0.36 14.56
C GLN A 68 9.50 -0.95 13.78
N SER A 69 10.26 -0.96 12.68
CA SER A 69 10.45 -2.15 11.86
C SER A 69 10.96 -3.34 12.65
N LYS A 70 11.91 -3.13 13.57
CA LYS A 70 12.41 -4.19 14.44
C LYS A 70 11.31 -4.83 15.32
N ASN A 71 10.31 -4.06 15.70
CA ASN A 71 9.17 -4.56 16.50
C ASN A 71 8.14 -5.25 15.61
N ILE A 72 7.86 -4.67 14.43
CA ILE A 72 6.88 -5.20 13.45
C ILE A 72 7.38 -6.52 12.88
N PHE A 73 8.65 -6.56 12.45
CA PHE A 73 9.33 -7.73 11.88
C PHE A 73 10.12 -8.51 12.93
N SER A 74 9.74 -8.43 14.19
CA SER A 74 10.31 -9.27 15.24
C SER A 74 9.67 -10.65 15.19
N PRO A 75 10.46 -11.72 15.06
CA PRO A 75 9.94 -13.07 15.18
C PRO A 75 9.28 -13.23 16.55
N SER A 76 8.03 -13.69 16.61
CA SER A 76 7.28 -13.86 17.86
C SER A 76 7.95 -14.91 18.76
N GLY A 77 8.87 -14.48 19.66
CA GLY A 77 9.51 -15.30 20.71
C GLY A 77 10.79 -16.03 20.27
N LEU A 78 11.41 -16.76 21.21
CA LEU A 78 12.70 -17.48 21.05
C LEU A 78 12.72 -18.55 19.92
N PHE A 79 11.59 -18.83 19.28
CA PHE A 79 11.40 -19.89 18.30
C PHE A 79 10.74 -19.40 16.99
N GLY A 80 11.10 -18.21 16.50
CA GLY A 80 10.49 -17.63 15.28
C GLY A 80 10.48 -18.57 14.07
N PHE A 81 11.55 -19.34 13.85
CA PHE A 81 11.63 -20.32 12.77
C PHE A 81 10.69 -21.52 12.97
N THR A 82 10.55 -22.02 14.21
CA THR A 82 9.61 -23.12 14.51
C THR A 82 8.16 -22.66 14.39
N LYS A 83 7.83 -21.41 14.69
CA LYS A 83 6.51 -20.85 14.48
C LYS A 83 6.15 -20.73 12.99
N GLN A 84 7.07 -20.33 12.14
CA GLN A 84 6.83 -20.29 10.70
C GLN A 84 6.45 -21.68 10.16
N ILE A 85 7.14 -22.74 10.61
CA ILE A 85 6.83 -24.12 10.21
C ILE A 85 5.48 -24.59 10.77
N THR A 86 5.15 -24.23 12.02
CA THR A 86 3.95 -24.74 12.71
C THR A 86 2.71 -23.88 12.52
N GLN A 87 2.85 -22.58 12.34
CA GLN A 87 1.75 -21.61 12.24
C GLN A 87 1.63 -20.98 10.84
N GLY A 88 2.62 -21.16 9.97
CA GLY A 88 2.60 -20.69 8.59
C GLY A 88 2.96 -19.20 8.40
N TYR A 89 3.43 -18.49 9.45
CA TYR A 89 3.84 -17.09 9.36
C TYR A 89 5.01 -16.74 10.29
N LYS A 90 5.76 -15.68 9.92
CA LYS A 90 6.95 -15.20 10.67
C LYS A 90 6.58 -14.18 11.75
N PHE A 91 5.67 -13.26 11.45
CA PHE A 91 5.38 -12.05 12.24
C PHE A 91 3.89 -11.96 12.59
N ASP A 92 3.55 -11.33 13.73
CA ASP A 92 2.16 -11.12 14.13
C ASP A 92 1.65 -9.77 13.60
N SER A 93 0.57 -9.79 12.81
CA SER A 93 -0.11 -8.60 12.27
C SER A 93 -0.55 -7.62 13.37
N LYS A 94 -0.71 -8.07 14.62
CA LYS A 94 -1.00 -7.20 15.78
C LYS A 94 0.12 -6.21 16.06
N ASN A 95 1.38 -6.57 15.81
CA ASN A 95 2.50 -5.64 16.01
C ASN A 95 2.40 -4.47 15.03
N LEU A 96 2.05 -4.74 13.78
CA LEU A 96 1.79 -3.72 12.77
C LEU A 96 0.59 -2.85 13.17
N GLN A 97 -0.53 -3.46 13.58
CA GLN A 97 -1.70 -2.73 14.06
C GLN A 97 -1.35 -1.77 15.20
N GLN A 98 -0.61 -2.26 16.21
CA GLN A 98 -0.22 -1.44 17.36
C GLN A 98 0.67 -0.25 16.97
N ALA A 99 1.60 -0.44 16.05
CA ALA A 99 2.42 0.63 15.52
C ALA A 99 1.56 1.71 14.84
N LEU A 100 0.58 1.30 14.02
CA LEU A 100 -0.36 2.23 13.38
C LEU A 100 -1.27 2.93 14.38
N ILE A 101 -1.82 2.23 15.38
CA ILE A 101 -2.65 2.85 16.43
C ILE A 101 -1.88 3.97 17.12
N LYS A 102 -0.62 3.72 17.46
CA LYS A 102 0.25 4.73 18.09
C LYS A 102 0.48 5.94 17.18
N THR A 103 0.70 5.70 15.89
CA THR A 103 0.98 6.74 14.90
C THR A 103 -0.25 7.56 14.56
N PHE A 104 -1.42 6.92 14.44
CA PHE A 104 -2.70 7.59 14.16
C PHE A 104 -3.24 8.37 15.38
N GLY A 105 -2.84 8.01 16.60
CA GLY A 105 -3.23 8.70 17.82
C GLY A 105 -4.75 8.81 17.97
N THR A 106 -5.28 10.02 18.06
CA THR A 106 -6.73 10.28 18.19
C THR A 106 -7.55 9.84 16.97
N ARG A 107 -6.92 9.59 15.83
CA ARG A 107 -7.55 9.15 14.58
C ARG A 107 -7.55 7.63 14.39
N CYS A 108 -7.08 6.86 15.38
CA CYS A 108 -7.00 5.39 15.28
C CYS A 108 -8.37 4.70 15.05
N ASN A 109 -9.48 5.38 15.37
CA ASN A 109 -10.84 4.88 15.14
C ASN A 109 -11.48 5.43 13.86
N TRP A 110 -10.73 6.14 13.00
CA TRP A 110 -11.29 6.65 11.76
C TRP A 110 -11.57 5.52 10.79
N SER A 111 -12.75 5.59 10.16
CA SER A 111 -13.13 4.73 9.03
C SER A 111 -12.81 5.39 7.69
N CYS A 112 -12.96 4.65 6.60
CA CYS A 112 -12.81 5.20 5.26
C CYS A 112 -13.70 6.43 5.03
N ASN A 113 -14.90 6.45 5.62
CA ASN A 113 -15.84 7.58 5.53
C ASN A 113 -15.36 8.84 6.27
N CYS A 114 -14.44 8.72 7.23
CA CYS A 114 -13.88 9.88 7.92
C CYS A 114 -12.85 10.66 7.06
N SER A 115 -12.38 10.07 5.95
CA SER A 115 -11.45 10.72 5.04
C SER A 115 -12.08 11.94 4.35
N SER A 116 -11.32 13.02 4.21
CA SER A 116 -11.74 14.20 3.42
C SER A 116 -11.58 13.99 1.91
N ILE A 117 -10.79 12.99 1.50
CA ILE A 117 -10.53 12.64 0.09
C ILE A 117 -11.06 11.24 -0.21
N GLY A 118 -11.13 10.86 -1.49
CA GLY A 118 -11.44 9.49 -1.88
C GLY A 118 -10.33 8.53 -1.42
N ILE A 119 -10.71 7.31 -1.07
CA ILE A 119 -9.76 6.25 -0.68
C ILE A 119 -10.21 4.90 -1.21
N LEU A 120 -9.23 4.10 -1.65
CA LEU A 120 -9.37 2.69 -1.96
C LEU A 120 -8.19 1.90 -1.39
N ILE A 121 -8.49 0.89 -0.59
CA ILE A 121 -7.51 -0.11 -0.12
C ILE A 121 -8.05 -1.48 -0.52
N ASN A 122 -7.22 -2.33 -1.14
CA ASN A 122 -7.63 -3.68 -1.52
C ASN A 122 -7.02 -4.74 -0.60
N ALA A 123 -7.75 -5.82 -0.38
CA ALA A 123 -7.29 -7.01 0.33
C ALA A 123 -7.92 -8.26 -0.26
N THR A 124 -7.29 -9.41 -0.06
CA THR A 124 -7.78 -10.71 -0.55
C THR A 124 -8.38 -11.50 0.60
N ALA A 125 -9.68 -11.76 0.56
CA ALA A 125 -10.34 -12.58 1.57
C ALA A 125 -9.88 -14.04 1.49
N ILE A 126 -9.90 -14.74 2.62
CA ILE A 126 -9.48 -16.15 2.70
C ILE A 126 -10.24 -17.11 1.78
N ASN A 127 -11.39 -16.70 1.26
CA ASN A 127 -12.17 -17.44 0.25
C ASN A 127 -11.75 -17.11 -1.20
N GLY A 128 -10.66 -16.35 -1.39
CA GLY A 128 -10.09 -16.01 -2.69
C GLY A 128 -10.71 -14.80 -3.38
N HIS A 129 -11.70 -14.13 -2.79
CA HIS A 129 -12.28 -12.93 -3.37
C HIS A 129 -11.49 -11.67 -3.02
N ASN A 130 -11.26 -10.82 -4.01
CA ASN A 130 -10.72 -9.49 -3.79
C ASN A 130 -11.79 -8.56 -3.22
N TRP A 131 -11.40 -7.80 -2.22
CA TRP A 131 -12.23 -6.79 -1.56
C TRP A 131 -11.59 -5.43 -1.66
N PHE A 132 -12.45 -4.40 -1.74
CA PHE A 132 -12.04 -3.02 -1.78
C PHE A 132 -12.67 -2.28 -0.61
N PHE A 133 -11.83 -1.70 0.25
CA PHE A 133 -12.24 -0.81 1.32
C PHE A 133 -12.24 0.60 0.75
N VAL A 134 -13.43 1.14 0.53
CA VAL A 134 -13.64 2.42 -0.14
C VAL A 134 -14.48 3.36 0.73
N LYS A 135 -14.25 4.66 0.57
CA LYS A 135 -15.16 5.67 1.10
C LYS A 135 -16.48 5.58 0.33
N ASP A 136 -17.61 5.61 1.05
CA ASP A 136 -18.93 5.63 0.44
C ASP A 136 -19.08 6.84 -0.50
N ASN A 137 -19.66 6.60 -1.66
CA ASN A 137 -19.99 7.61 -2.65
C ASN A 137 -21.44 7.43 -3.16
N ILE A 138 -21.85 8.22 -4.13
CA ILE A 138 -23.25 8.23 -4.60
C ILE A 138 -23.69 6.86 -5.15
N ARG A 139 -22.80 6.14 -5.84
CA ARG A 139 -23.11 4.87 -6.50
C ARG A 139 -22.65 3.64 -5.71
N ASN A 140 -21.74 3.82 -4.77
CA ASN A 140 -21.12 2.76 -3.97
C ASN A 140 -21.30 3.02 -2.47
N SER A 141 -22.52 3.34 -2.06
CA SER A 141 -22.85 3.64 -0.66
C SER A 141 -23.14 2.37 0.15
N GLN A 142 -22.88 2.44 1.47
CA GLN A 142 -23.16 1.38 2.46
C GLN A 142 -22.41 0.05 2.18
N THR A 143 -21.24 0.11 1.58
CA THR A 143 -20.39 -1.05 1.31
C THR A 143 -19.36 -1.24 2.41
N THR A 144 -18.20 -0.60 2.27
CA THR A 144 -17.04 -0.76 3.17
C THR A 144 -16.59 0.55 3.83
N GLY A 145 -17.27 1.67 3.58
CA GLY A 145 -16.89 2.99 4.07
C GLY A 145 -16.79 3.11 5.60
N ASN A 146 -17.50 2.26 6.35
CA ASN A 146 -17.43 2.21 7.80
C ASN A 146 -16.28 1.32 8.33
N VAL A 147 -15.52 0.67 7.47
CA VAL A 147 -14.34 -0.11 7.88
C VAL A 147 -13.28 0.85 8.41
N ASN A 148 -12.66 0.48 9.53
CA ASN A 148 -11.58 1.23 10.14
C ASN A 148 -10.36 1.26 9.20
N LEU A 149 -9.73 2.44 9.05
CA LEU A 149 -8.58 2.64 8.16
C LEU A 149 -7.38 1.76 8.53
N ILE A 150 -7.12 1.58 9.84
CA ILE A 150 -6.03 0.71 10.30
C ILE A 150 -6.34 -0.75 10.00
N ASP A 151 -7.58 -1.20 10.24
CA ASP A 151 -7.97 -2.58 9.92
C ASP A 151 -7.89 -2.87 8.43
N ALA A 152 -8.32 -1.94 7.57
CA ALA A 152 -8.19 -2.05 6.12
C ALA A 152 -6.71 -2.13 5.70
N ALA A 153 -5.86 -1.26 6.26
CA ALA A 153 -4.43 -1.23 5.96
C ALA A 153 -3.70 -2.51 6.42
N VAL A 154 -3.98 -2.99 7.64
CA VAL A 154 -3.39 -4.23 8.16
C VAL A 154 -3.86 -5.45 7.37
N ALA A 155 -5.15 -5.50 6.99
CA ALA A 155 -5.69 -6.56 6.12
C ALA A 155 -4.93 -6.62 4.80
N SER A 156 -4.74 -5.44 4.16
CA SER A 156 -4.02 -5.30 2.90
C SER A 156 -2.53 -5.66 3.00
N ALA A 157 -1.90 -5.45 4.18
CA ALA A 157 -0.48 -5.69 4.40
C ALA A 157 -0.15 -7.06 5.06
N SER A 158 -1.14 -7.93 5.22
CA SER A 158 -0.97 -9.25 5.82
C SER A 158 -0.49 -10.28 4.77
N ALA A 159 0.75 -10.13 4.28
CA ALA A 159 1.34 -11.02 3.29
C ALA A 159 1.47 -12.45 3.84
N PRO A 160 0.96 -13.49 3.13
CA PRO A 160 1.11 -14.88 3.54
C PRO A 160 2.58 -15.24 3.76
N THR A 161 2.86 -16.15 4.65
CA THR A 161 4.19 -16.55 5.14
C THR A 161 4.91 -15.52 6.00
N TYR A 162 4.69 -14.22 5.77
CA TYR A 162 5.23 -13.14 6.59
C TYR A 162 4.32 -12.84 7.78
N PHE A 163 3.03 -12.64 7.54
CA PHE A 163 2.04 -12.30 8.56
C PHE A 163 0.88 -13.31 8.61
N ASN A 164 0.24 -13.40 9.77
CA ASN A 164 -1.06 -14.08 9.88
C ASN A 164 -2.16 -13.24 9.20
N CYS A 165 -3.23 -13.90 8.75
CA CYS A 165 -4.39 -13.19 8.21
C CYS A 165 -4.98 -12.23 9.25
N TRP A 166 -5.54 -11.12 8.76
CA TRP A 166 -6.20 -10.13 9.59
C TRP A 166 -7.71 -10.23 9.47
N THR A 167 -8.41 -10.29 10.62
CA THR A 167 -9.87 -10.32 10.62
C THR A 167 -10.40 -8.91 10.82
N VAL A 168 -11.08 -8.38 9.80
CA VAL A 168 -11.77 -7.10 9.85
C VAL A 168 -13.19 -7.31 10.38
N PRO A 169 -13.59 -6.62 11.46
CA PRO A 169 -14.91 -6.79 12.03
C PRO A 169 -15.98 -6.08 11.19
N ARG A 170 -17.17 -6.67 11.10
CA ARG A 170 -18.37 -6.07 10.53
C ARG A 170 -18.22 -5.49 9.12
N VAL A 171 -17.39 -6.12 8.27
CA VAL A 171 -17.10 -5.65 6.91
C VAL A 171 -18.34 -5.57 6.04
N TYR A 172 -19.16 -6.62 6.07
CA TYR A 172 -20.34 -6.72 5.21
C TYR A 172 -21.51 -7.36 5.96
N LYS A 173 -22.66 -6.66 5.99
CA LYS A 173 -23.88 -7.13 6.68
C LYS A 173 -23.62 -7.59 8.13
N GLY A 174 -22.71 -6.92 8.82
CA GLY A 174 -22.33 -7.23 10.21
C GLY A 174 -21.42 -8.43 10.37
N GLN A 175 -20.98 -9.09 9.30
CA GLN A 175 -20.06 -10.24 9.34
C GLN A 175 -18.60 -9.77 9.39
N SER A 176 -17.78 -10.48 10.16
CA SER A 176 -16.33 -10.32 10.16
C SER A 176 -15.72 -11.22 9.09
N ILE A 177 -14.74 -10.71 8.36
CA ILE A 177 -14.05 -11.43 7.29
C ILE A 177 -12.55 -11.37 7.54
N SER A 178 -11.87 -12.49 7.30
CA SER A 178 -10.40 -12.57 7.38
C SER A 178 -9.77 -12.39 6.02
N PHE A 179 -8.67 -11.65 6.00
CA PHE A 179 -7.98 -11.23 4.78
C PHE A 179 -6.49 -11.53 4.86
N PHE A 180 -5.93 -11.71 3.69
CA PHE A 180 -4.53 -11.62 3.39
C PHE A 180 -4.25 -10.41 2.48
N ASP A 181 -2.97 -10.16 2.22
CA ASP A 181 -2.45 -9.07 1.39
C ASP A 181 -3.17 -8.96 0.05
N GLY A 182 -3.45 -7.72 -0.34
CA GLY A 182 -4.10 -7.43 -1.61
C GLY A 182 -3.24 -7.80 -2.83
N GLY A 183 -1.91 -7.84 -2.67
CA GLY A 183 -0.98 -8.21 -3.74
C GLY A 183 -1.16 -9.64 -4.23
N ILE A 184 -1.50 -10.59 -3.34
CA ILE A 184 -1.75 -11.99 -3.75
C ILE A 184 -2.98 -12.16 -4.66
N GLY A 185 -3.89 -11.20 -4.66
CA GLY A 185 -5.00 -11.12 -5.60
C GLY A 185 -4.63 -10.48 -6.94
N CYS A 186 -3.34 -10.38 -7.26
CA CYS A 186 -2.79 -9.69 -8.44
C CYS A 186 -3.16 -8.20 -8.50
N LEU A 187 -3.24 -7.54 -7.35
CA LEU A 187 -3.60 -6.13 -7.21
C LEU A 187 -2.54 -5.32 -6.45
N SER A 188 -1.26 -5.68 -6.61
CA SER A 188 -0.15 -4.94 -5.98
C SER A 188 -0.09 -3.49 -6.45
N ASN A 189 -0.45 -3.24 -7.70
CA ASN A 189 -0.68 -1.89 -8.24
C ASN A 189 -2.19 -1.59 -8.24
N PRO A 190 -2.70 -0.70 -7.36
CA PRO A 190 -4.14 -0.45 -7.26
C PRO A 190 -4.67 0.59 -8.26
N SER A 191 -3.85 1.07 -9.20
CA SER A 191 -4.20 2.20 -10.07
C SER A 191 -5.41 1.93 -10.97
N TYR A 192 -5.57 0.71 -11.50
CA TYR A 192 -6.71 0.38 -12.36
C TYR A 192 -8.02 0.36 -11.57
N GLN A 193 -8.01 -0.27 -10.40
CA GLN A 193 -9.19 -0.32 -9.53
C GLN A 193 -9.57 1.06 -9.00
N MET A 194 -8.56 1.90 -8.68
CA MET A 194 -8.81 3.29 -8.32
C MET A 194 -9.45 4.07 -9.47
N ALA A 195 -8.98 3.87 -10.72
CA ALA A 195 -9.56 4.52 -11.89
C ALA A 195 -11.02 4.10 -12.08
N ILE A 196 -11.34 2.80 -11.96
CA ILE A 196 -12.73 2.31 -12.01
C ILE A 196 -13.58 2.97 -10.93
N GLU A 197 -13.11 2.98 -9.67
CA GLU A 197 -13.87 3.58 -8.56
C GLU A 197 -14.11 5.08 -8.80
N MET A 198 -13.10 5.81 -9.24
CA MET A 198 -13.20 7.24 -9.50
C MET A 198 -14.15 7.56 -10.65
N PHE A 199 -14.03 6.88 -11.78
CA PHE A 199 -14.75 7.24 -13.01
C PHE A 199 -16.13 6.64 -13.10
N GLU A 200 -16.32 5.40 -12.62
CA GLU A 200 -17.60 4.70 -12.72
C GLU A 200 -18.49 4.97 -11.49
N TYR A 201 -17.91 5.20 -10.31
CA TYR A 201 -18.70 5.28 -9.08
C TYR A 201 -18.65 6.66 -8.41
N ASP A 202 -17.57 7.43 -8.54
CA ASP A 202 -17.37 8.71 -7.81
C ASP A 202 -17.42 9.97 -8.72
N ASN A 203 -17.91 9.81 -9.96
CA ASN A 203 -18.14 10.90 -10.92
C ASN A 203 -16.92 11.77 -11.28
N TYR A 204 -15.71 11.27 -11.14
CA TYR A 204 -14.52 11.94 -11.69
C TYR A 204 -14.55 11.85 -13.22
N ILE A 205 -13.97 12.85 -13.88
CA ILE A 205 -13.89 12.92 -15.34
C ILE A 205 -12.47 12.58 -15.76
N PRO A 206 -12.25 11.50 -16.57
CA PRO A 206 -10.90 11.08 -16.96
C PRO A 206 -10.06 12.20 -17.58
N SER A 207 -10.63 13.02 -18.47
CA SER A 207 -9.92 14.13 -19.13
C SER A 207 -9.55 15.29 -18.20
N GLU A 208 -10.14 15.34 -17.00
CA GLU A 208 -9.89 16.35 -15.96
C GLU A 208 -9.11 15.79 -14.78
N THR A 209 -8.58 14.58 -14.92
CA THR A 209 -7.88 13.86 -13.85
C THR A 209 -6.47 13.50 -14.29
N LYS A 210 -5.53 13.60 -13.37
CA LYS A 210 -4.16 13.07 -13.46
C LYS A 210 -3.94 12.06 -12.35
N MET A 211 -3.29 10.97 -12.68
CA MET A 211 -2.94 9.91 -11.75
C MET A 211 -1.42 9.79 -11.61
N ILE A 212 -0.94 9.88 -10.39
CA ILE A 212 0.44 9.57 -10.05
C ILE A 212 0.48 8.18 -9.44
N THR A 213 1.36 7.32 -9.95
CA THR A 213 1.59 6.00 -9.37
C THR A 213 3.02 5.92 -8.85
N LEU A 214 3.17 5.60 -7.58
CA LEU A 214 4.45 5.39 -6.92
C LEU A 214 4.66 3.89 -6.70
N GLY A 215 5.69 3.36 -7.37
CA GLY A 215 6.19 2.01 -7.12
C GLY A 215 7.07 1.95 -5.88
N THR A 216 7.43 0.73 -5.49
CA THR A 216 8.31 0.43 -4.34
C THR A 216 9.70 -0.02 -4.77
N GLY A 217 10.04 0.22 -6.02
CA GLY A 217 11.27 -0.25 -6.64
C GLY A 217 11.11 -1.61 -7.30
N TYR A 218 11.95 -1.90 -8.28
CA TYR A 218 12.01 -3.18 -8.97
C TYR A 218 13.46 -3.64 -9.12
N TYR A 219 13.65 -4.95 -9.14
CA TYR A 219 14.92 -5.58 -9.46
C TYR A 219 14.68 -6.61 -10.57
N PRO A 220 15.45 -6.59 -11.67
CA PRO A 220 15.31 -7.59 -12.72
C PRO A 220 15.64 -8.97 -12.15
N SER A 221 14.61 -9.80 -11.93
CA SER A 221 14.81 -11.15 -11.39
C SER A 221 15.66 -12.00 -12.36
N GLY A 222 16.58 -12.78 -11.79
CA GLY A 222 17.37 -13.74 -12.56
C GLY A 222 16.50 -14.89 -13.09
N ASN A 223 16.99 -15.57 -14.13
CA ASN A 223 16.32 -16.74 -14.73
C ASN A 223 16.52 -18.04 -13.93
N THR A 224 16.81 -17.98 -12.64
CA THR A 224 17.05 -19.16 -11.80
C THR A 224 15.80 -19.55 -11.05
N ALA A 225 15.30 -20.75 -11.29
CA ALA A 225 14.13 -21.26 -10.57
C ALA A 225 14.44 -21.44 -9.08
N PRO A 226 13.50 -21.12 -8.17
CA PRO A 226 13.67 -21.33 -6.74
C PRO A 226 13.80 -22.84 -6.45
N SER A 227 14.61 -23.18 -5.44
CA SER A 227 14.78 -24.55 -4.99
C SER A 227 14.33 -24.75 -3.54
N GLY A 228 13.64 -25.84 -3.27
CA GLY A 228 13.10 -26.16 -1.95
C GLY A 228 11.73 -25.49 -1.68
N LEU A 229 10.91 -26.13 -0.84
CA LEU A 229 9.51 -25.75 -0.64
C LEU A 229 9.35 -24.32 -0.12
N ILE A 230 10.11 -23.91 0.89
CA ILE A 230 9.99 -22.58 1.50
C ILE A 230 10.38 -21.49 0.50
N ASN A 231 11.49 -21.67 -0.21
CA ASN A 231 11.94 -20.71 -1.22
C ASN A 231 10.94 -20.61 -2.38
N THR A 232 10.35 -21.73 -2.79
CA THR A 232 9.32 -21.72 -3.85
C THR A 232 8.06 -20.98 -3.38
N ILE A 233 7.63 -21.18 -2.13
CA ILE A 233 6.47 -20.45 -1.58
C ILE A 233 6.75 -18.95 -1.50
N ASN A 234 7.91 -18.55 -0.96
CA ASN A 234 8.29 -17.13 -0.87
C ASN A 234 8.36 -16.50 -2.27
N TRP A 235 9.06 -17.15 -3.20
CA TRP A 235 9.11 -16.71 -4.59
C TRP A 235 7.71 -16.56 -5.23
N THR A 236 6.78 -17.47 -4.92
CA THR A 236 5.41 -17.38 -5.45
C THR A 236 4.71 -16.15 -4.90
N VAL A 237 4.83 -15.87 -3.60
CA VAL A 237 4.23 -14.69 -2.97
C VAL A 237 4.82 -13.41 -3.56
N ASP A 238 6.15 -13.32 -3.62
CA ASP A 238 6.86 -12.16 -4.15
C ASP A 238 6.52 -11.93 -5.64
N THR A 239 6.47 -13.02 -6.43
CA THR A 239 6.09 -12.94 -7.84
C THR A 239 4.65 -12.48 -8.03
N LEU A 240 3.69 -12.92 -7.21
CA LEU A 240 2.30 -12.46 -7.27
C LEU A 240 2.19 -10.96 -6.94
N ILE A 241 3.00 -10.49 -5.98
CA ILE A 241 3.05 -9.08 -5.60
C ILE A 241 3.66 -8.24 -6.72
N ASP A 242 4.79 -8.66 -7.30
CA ASP A 242 5.54 -7.86 -8.26
C ASP A 242 5.00 -7.98 -9.70
N SER A 243 4.50 -9.16 -10.12
CA SER A 243 4.10 -9.41 -11.52
C SER A 243 2.85 -8.65 -11.97
N SER A 244 2.01 -8.20 -11.03
CA SER A 244 0.77 -7.51 -11.39
C SER A 244 0.99 -6.07 -11.88
N GLU A 245 2.15 -5.47 -11.60
CA GLU A 245 2.40 -4.07 -11.89
C GLU A 245 2.37 -3.75 -13.39
N ASP A 246 3.03 -4.54 -14.21
CA ASP A 246 3.17 -4.26 -15.65
C ASP A 246 1.86 -4.38 -16.43
N TRP A 247 1.05 -5.41 -16.13
CA TRP A 247 -0.21 -5.56 -16.84
C TRP A 247 -1.23 -4.49 -16.41
N VAL A 248 -1.23 -4.09 -15.14
CA VAL A 248 -2.10 -3.01 -14.63
C VAL A 248 -1.76 -1.69 -15.30
N ASP A 249 -0.47 -1.34 -15.40
CA ASP A 249 -0.03 -0.13 -16.11
C ASP A 249 -0.46 -0.16 -17.58
N SER A 250 -0.31 -1.31 -18.23
CA SER A 250 -0.76 -1.50 -19.61
C SER A 250 -2.26 -1.33 -19.74
N ALA A 251 -3.05 -1.83 -18.79
CA ALA A 251 -4.51 -1.73 -18.79
C ALA A 251 -4.97 -0.26 -18.61
N VAL A 252 -4.39 0.46 -17.63
CA VAL A 252 -4.68 1.88 -17.40
C VAL A 252 -4.35 2.71 -18.63
N ASN A 253 -3.16 2.52 -19.21
CA ASN A 253 -2.71 3.31 -20.37
C ASN A 253 -3.50 3.02 -21.64
N ARG A 254 -4.04 1.79 -21.79
CA ARG A 254 -4.90 1.45 -22.93
C ARG A 254 -6.31 2.01 -22.78
N GLN A 255 -6.86 1.96 -21.56
CA GLN A 255 -8.23 2.40 -21.31
C GLN A 255 -8.33 3.91 -21.20
N TRP A 256 -7.35 4.56 -20.56
CA TRP A 256 -7.30 6.01 -20.33
C TRP A 256 -5.91 6.56 -20.74
N PRO A 257 -5.65 6.72 -22.04
CA PRO A 257 -4.36 7.22 -22.51
C PRO A 257 -4.01 8.59 -21.91
N GLY A 258 -2.81 8.70 -21.33
CA GLY A 258 -2.32 9.95 -20.74
C GLY A 258 -2.87 10.29 -19.35
N LEU A 259 -3.65 9.39 -18.73
CA LEU A 259 -4.14 9.53 -17.35
C LEU A 259 -2.99 9.39 -16.34
N GLN A 260 -2.18 8.33 -16.48
CA GLN A 260 -1.21 7.89 -15.48
C GLN A 260 0.20 8.35 -15.80
N GLN A 261 0.90 8.79 -14.75
CA GLN A 261 2.35 8.94 -14.71
C GLN A 261 2.89 8.06 -13.58
N LYS A 262 3.61 6.98 -13.94
CA LYS A 262 4.23 6.06 -12.97
C LYS A 262 5.67 6.43 -12.73
N PHE A 263 6.05 6.37 -11.46
CA PHE A 263 7.42 6.48 -11.00
C PHE A 263 7.80 5.19 -10.28
N ASN A 264 8.83 4.54 -10.74
CA ASN A 264 9.41 3.36 -10.13
C ASN A 264 10.93 3.36 -10.35
N TRP A 265 11.69 2.75 -9.46
CA TRP A 265 13.15 2.85 -9.45
C TRP A 265 13.79 1.47 -9.46
N MET A 266 14.89 1.33 -10.19
CA MET A 266 15.68 0.12 -10.15
C MET A 266 16.40 0.01 -8.81
N LEU A 267 16.24 -1.12 -8.14
CA LEU A 267 16.96 -1.44 -6.90
C LEU A 267 18.37 -1.94 -7.23
N PRO A 268 19.35 -1.71 -6.35
CA PRO A 268 20.72 -2.17 -6.55
C PRO A 268 20.86 -3.69 -6.42
N CYS A 269 19.97 -4.33 -5.66
CA CYS A 269 19.88 -5.78 -5.49
C CYS A 269 18.43 -6.19 -5.23
N GLU A 270 18.17 -7.51 -5.23
CA GLU A 270 16.90 -8.05 -4.75
C GLU A 270 16.77 -7.82 -3.23
N ILE A 271 15.64 -7.25 -2.80
CA ILE A 271 15.37 -6.91 -1.40
C ILE A 271 14.09 -7.63 -0.97
N ASP A 272 14.22 -8.51 0.03
CA ASP A 272 13.09 -9.23 0.64
C ASP A 272 12.09 -8.25 1.28
N LEU A 273 10.81 -8.62 1.27
CA LEU A 273 9.70 -7.78 1.78
C LEU A 273 9.86 -7.39 3.27
N ALA A 274 10.67 -8.11 4.02
CA ALA A 274 10.92 -7.90 5.45
C ALA A 274 12.40 -7.65 5.81
N ASP A 275 13.24 -7.32 4.84
CA ASP A 275 14.67 -7.07 5.06
C ASP A 275 14.91 -5.70 5.70
N ILE A 276 14.88 -5.67 7.03
CA ILE A 276 15.07 -4.45 7.83
C ILE A 276 16.51 -3.91 7.80
N ASP A 277 17.47 -4.69 7.35
CA ASP A 277 18.88 -4.23 7.27
C ASP A 277 19.08 -3.27 6.10
N THR A 278 18.16 -3.24 5.14
CA THR A 278 18.17 -2.35 3.97
C THR A 278 17.51 -0.98 4.20
N ILE A 279 16.98 -0.69 5.39
CA ILE A 279 16.22 0.53 5.70
C ILE A 279 16.96 1.81 5.28
N SER A 280 18.25 1.93 5.67
CA SER A 280 19.04 3.13 5.38
C SER A 280 19.29 3.32 3.87
N GLU A 281 19.45 2.22 3.14
CA GLU A 281 19.64 2.23 1.69
C GLU A 281 18.33 2.64 0.97
N LEU A 282 17.19 2.09 1.39
CA LEU A 282 15.88 2.44 0.86
C LEU A 282 15.50 3.90 1.15
N GLU A 283 15.83 4.41 2.34
CA GLU A 283 15.62 5.83 2.69
C GLU A 283 16.49 6.75 1.82
N SER A 284 17.76 6.39 1.59
CA SER A 284 18.68 7.10 0.70
C SER A 284 18.16 7.12 -0.74
N LEU A 285 17.69 5.96 -1.24
CA LEU A 285 17.10 5.85 -2.57
C LEU A 285 15.83 6.70 -2.69
N GLY A 286 14.93 6.65 -1.72
CA GLY A 286 13.71 7.45 -1.70
C GLY A 286 14.00 8.95 -1.66
N THR A 287 14.99 9.38 -0.88
CA THR A 287 15.43 10.78 -0.83
C THR A 287 16.03 11.24 -2.16
N SER A 288 16.87 10.41 -2.78
CA SER A 288 17.43 10.67 -4.10
C SER A 288 16.35 10.77 -5.18
N ALA A 289 15.40 9.82 -5.15
CA ALA A 289 14.25 9.83 -6.05
C ALA A 289 13.43 11.12 -5.90
N ALA A 290 13.14 11.51 -4.66
CA ALA A 290 12.40 12.75 -4.36
C ALA A 290 13.10 14.01 -4.89
N SER A 291 14.43 14.05 -4.84
CA SER A 291 15.22 15.19 -5.34
C SER A 291 15.14 15.34 -6.86
N ASN A 292 14.89 14.24 -7.57
CA ASN A 292 14.74 14.22 -9.03
C ASN A 292 13.28 14.42 -9.50
N MET A 293 12.31 14.45 -8.58
CA MET A 293 10.92 14.71 -8.91
C MET A 293 10.63 16.21 -8.88
N HIS A 294 10.28 16.74 -10.05
CA HIS A 294 9.90 18.14 -10.21
C HIS A 294 8.40 18.31 -9.97
N TRP A 295 7.98 18.37 -8.71
CA TRP A 295 6.57 18.41 -8.31
C TRP A 295 5.81 19.60 -8.91
N ASP A 296 6.42 20.78 -9.05
CA ASP A 296 5.80 21.94 -9.71
C ASP A 296 5.40 21.65 -11.16
N SER A 297 6.19 20.83 -11.86
CA SER A 297 5.88 20.38 -13.23
C SER A 297 4.84 19.28 -13.25
N ILE A 298 4.88 18.35 -12.28
CA ILE A 298 3.96 17.21 -12.16
C ILE A 298 2.56 17.72 -11.77
N LEU A 299 2.49 18.67 -10.84
CA LEU A 299 1.26 19.19 -10.25
C LEU A 299 0.89 20.59 -10.80
N LYS A 300 1.36 20.95 -11.98
CA LYS A 300 1.27 22.30 -12.57
C LYS A 300 -0.15 22.88 -12.65
N ASP A 301 -1.17 22.04 -12.65
CA ASP A 301 -2.58 22.44 -12.77
C ASP A 301 -3.31 22.37 -11.41
N LYS A 302 -2.60 22.17 -10.28
CA LYS A 302 -3.12 22.14 -8.91
C LYS A 302 -2.87 23.48 -8.22
#